data_443d80d254e210d6f5ff27969d35eac6
#
_entry.id   443d80d254e210d6f5ff27969d35eac6
#
_cell.length_a   1.000
_cell.length_b   1.000
_cell.length_c   1.000
_cell.angle_alpha   90.00
_cell.angle_beta   90.00
_cell.angle_gamma   90.00
#
_symmetry.space_group_name_H-M   'P 1'
#
loop_
_entity.id
_entity.type
_entity.pdbx_description
1 polymer ?
#
loop_
_entity_poly.entity_id
_entity_poly.type
_entity_poly.pdbx_seq_one_letter_code
_entity_poly.pdbx_strand_id
1 'polypeptide(L)'
;LFICHGNICRSTMAQFVFQDMVNKRGLSDQFTIESKATSTEELGNPPHRGTVRKLSQVGVPVLPHRASQLSRSDYDKFDYIIGMDTWNMKNINRILGGDQEGKVSKLLVWSGDGRDIADPWYTGNFDETYDDVLEGCEAFLTFLLENGLLY
;
A
#
# COMPACT_ATOMS: atom_id res chain seq x y z
N LEU A 1 6.71 1.03 -0.87
CA LEU A 1 6.12 -0.06 -1.62
C LEU A 1 4.94 -0.65 -0.84
N PHE A 2 3.76 -0.59 -1.40
CA PHE A 2 2.55 -1.16 -0.78
C PHE A 2 2.31 -2.57 -1.29
N ILE A 3 1.99 -3.49 -0.39
CA ILE A 3 1.86 -4.92 -0.69
C ILE A 3 0.51 -5.46 -0.22
N CYS A 4 -0.15 -6.24 -1.05
CA CYS A 4 -1.26 -7.10 -0.64
C CYS A 4 -1.18 -8.44 -1.37
N HIS A 5 -2.18 -9.29 -1.20
CA HIS A 5 -2.16 -10.62 -1.80
C HIS A 5 -2.10 -10.58 -3.33
N GLY A 6 -3.03 -9.89 -3.97
CA GLY A 6 -3.18 -9.91 -5.43
C GLY A 6 -2.71 -8.66 -6.17
N ASN A 7 -2.44 -7.57 -5.46
CA ASN A 7 -2.06 -6.27 -6.05
C ASN A 7 -3.12 -5.70 -7.02
N ILE A 8 -4.39 -5.91 -6.70
CA ILE A 8 -5.49 -5.33 -7.47
C ILE A 8 -6.50 -4.55 -6.61
N CYS A 9 -6.55 -4.77 -5.30
CA CYS A 9 -7.48 -4.09 -4.40
C CYS A 9 -6.80 -3.16 -3.40
N ARG A 10 -6.30 -3.70 -2.30
CA ARG A 10 -5.79 -2.91 -1.17
C ARG A 10 -4.51 -2.14 -1.48
N SER A 11 -3.52 -2.81 -2.05
CA SER A 11 -2.22 -2.17 -2.32
C SER A 11 -2.31 -1.12 -3.42
N THR A 12 -3.15 -1.35 -4.43
CA THR A 12 -3.39 -0.34 -5.48
C THR A 12 -4.12 0.86 -4.92
N MET A 13 -5.11 0.63 -4.06
CA MET A 13 -5.83 1.72 -3.39
C MET A 13 -4.85 2.57 -2.55
N ALA A 14 -4.02 1.93 -1.74
CA ALA A 14 -3.03 2.63 -0.92
C ALA A 14 -2.03 3.42 -1.78
N GLN A 15 -1.55 2.83 -2.86
CA GLN A 15 -0.64 3.50 -3.79
C GLN A 15 -1.24 4.80 -4.32
N PHE A 16 -2.47 4.75 -4.84
CA PHE A 16 -3.10 5.92 -5.46
C PHE A 16 -3.52 6.96 -4.42
N VAL A 17 -4.03 6.53 -3.27
CA VAL A 17 -4.38 7.45 -2.18
C VAL A 17 -3.13 8.19 -1.69
N PHE A 18 -2.06 7.48 -1.44
CA PHE A 18 -0.82 8.09 -0.95
C PHE A 18 -0.17 9.00 -2.01
N GLN A 19 -0.18 8.59 -3.26
CA GLN A 19 0.32 9.41 -4.37
C GLN A 19 -0.45 10.73 -4.47
N ASP A 20 -1.78 10.67 -4.38
CA ASP A 20 -2.63 11.86 -4.40
C ASP A 20 -2.33 12.79 -3.22
N MET A 21 -2.14 12.24 -2.03
CA MET A 21 -1.79 13.01 -0.83
C MET A 21 -0.48 13.77 -1.00
N VAL A 22 0.57 13.11 -1.46
CA VAL A 22 1.88 13.75 -1.63
C VAL A 22 1.88 14.75 -2.79
N ASN A 23 1.11 14.47 -3.85
CA ASN A 23 0.95 15.40 -4.97
C ASN A 23 0.30 16.71 -4.49
N LYS A 24 -0.75 16.63 -3.71
CA LYS A 24 -1.47 17.81 -3.19
C LYS A 24 -0.63 18.65 -2.24
N ARG A 25 0.36 18.05 -1.61
CA ARG A 25 1.29 18.76 -0.70
C ARG A 25 2.55 19.25 -1.39
N GLY A 26 2.70 19.02 -2.71
CA GLY A 26 3.90 19.39 -3.44
C GLY A 26 5.14 18.58 -3.05
N LEU A 27 4.95 17.36 -2.58
CA LEU A 27 6.02 16.49 -2.09
C LEU A 27 6.37 15.35 -3.05
N SER A 28 5.74 15.29 -4.23
CA SER A 28 5.89 14.15 -5.15
C SER A 28 7.34 13.85 -5.54
N ASP A 29 8.19 14.87 -5.62
CA ASP A 29 9.60 14.71 -6.00
C ASP A 29 10.42 13.93 -4.96
N GLN A 30 9.91 13.81 -3.75
CA GLN A 30 10.59 13.12 -2.65
C GLN A 30 10.18 11.65 -2.53
N PHE A 31 9.25 11.18 -3.38
CA PHE A 31 8.68 9.84 -3.27
C PHE A 31 8.78 9.05 -4.56
N THR A 32 9.05 7.76 -4.42
CA THR A 32 8.79 6.73 -5.44
C THR A 32 7.79 5.78 -4.82
N ILE A 33 6.56 5.76 -5.32
CA ILE A 33 5.44 5.01 -4.74
C ILE A 33 4.99 3.93 -5.73
N GLU A 34 5.08 2.67 -5.32
CA GLU A 34 4.69 1.53 -6.13
C GLU A 34 3.90 0.54 -5.27
N SER A 35 3.29 -0.44 -5.92
CA SER A 35 2.62 -1.54 -5.22
C SER A 35 2.86 -2.86 -5.94
N LYS A 36 2.89 -3.96 -5.19
CA LYS A 36 3.12 -5.31 -5.70
C LYS A 36 2.32 -6.34 -4.91
N ALA A 37 2.28 -7.56 -5.42
CA ALA A 37 1.58 -8.68 -4.81
C ALA A 37 2.54 -9.65 -4.13
N THR A 38 2.06 -10.36 -3.12
CA THR A 38 2.76 -11.53 -2.61
C THR A 38 2.50 -12.78 -3.47
N SER A 39 1.34 -12.85 -4.13
CA SER A 39 0.96 -13.99 -4.96
C SER A 39 1.15 -13.72 -6.45
N THR A 40 0.98 -14.77 -7.26
CA THR A 40 1.01 -14.68 -8.72
C THR A 40 -0.38 -14.76 -9.34
N GLU A 41 -1.44 -14.79 -8.52
CA GLU A 41 -2.79 -15.08 -8.99
C GLU A 41 -3.34 -14.04 -9.97
N GLU A 42 -2.96 -12.77 -9.80
CA GLU A 42 -3.50 -11.66 -10.57
C GLU A 42 -2.45 -10.94 -11.44
N LEU A 43 -1.30 -11.57 -11.69
CA LEU A 43 -0.23 -10.94 -12.46
C LEU A 43 -0.72 -10.40 -13.80
N GLY A 44 -0.35 -9.14 -14.08
CA GLY A 44 -0.72 -8.45 -15.32
C GLY A 44 -2.11 -7.84 -15.32
N ASN A 45 -2.93 -8.09 -14.30
CA ASN A 45 -4.29 -7.56 -14.23
C ASN A 45 -4.30 -6.10 -13.75
N PRO A 46 -5.27 -5.30 -14.24
CA PRO A 46 -5.44 -3.93 -13.76
C PRO A 46 -6.06 -3.90 -12.37
N PRO A 47 -6.13 -2.72 -11.71
CA PRO A 47 -6.83 -2.58 -10.45
C PRO A 47 -8.27 -3.07 -10.54
N HIS A 48 -8.76 -3.69 -9.46
CA HIS A 48 -10.11 -4.20 -9.38
C HIS A 48 -11.13 -3.07 -9.58
N ARG A 49 -12.23 -3.37 -10.27
CA ARG A 49 -13.28 -2.37 -10.55
C ARG A 49 -13.84 -1.70 -9.29
N GLY A 50 -13.91 -2.42 -8.16
CA GLY A 50 -14.36 -1.86 -6.89
C GLY A 50 -13.42 -0.79 -6.35
N THR A 51 -12.12 -1.01 -6.48
CA THR A 51 -11.10 0.00 -6.14
C THR A 51 -11.22 1.22 -7.04
N VAL A 52 -11.32 1.01 -8.35
CA VAL A 52 -11.46 2.10 -9.32
C VAL A 52 -12.71 2.92 -9.04
N ARG A 53 -13.84 2.24 -8.79
CA ARG A 53 -15.11 2.91 -8.49
C ARG A 53 -15.00 3.76 -7.21
N LYS A 54 -14.44 3.19 -6.15
CA LYS A 54 -14.29 3.90 -4.87
C LYS A 54 -13.39 5.12 -5.01
N LEU A 55 -12.24 4.97 -5.65
CA LEU A 55 -11.32 6.08 -5.85
C LEU A 55 -11.94 7.19 -6.72
N SER A 56 -12.70 6.81 -7.73
CA SER A 56 -13.45 7.78 -8.55
C SER A 56 -14.47 8.56 -7.71
N GLN A 57 -15.18 7.88 -6.81
CA GLN A 57 -16.15 8.53 -5.92
C GLN A 57 -15.51 9.58 -5.00
N VAL A 58 -14.31 9.32 -4.53
CA VAL A 58 -13.61 10.22 -3.59
C VAL A 58 -12.65 11.18 -4.27
N GLY A 59 -12.59 11.17 -5.61
CA GLY A 59 -11.79 12.13 -6.37
C GLY A 59 -10.30 11.83 -6.40
N VAL A 60 -9.90 10.59 -6.17
CA VAL A 60 -8.50 10.17 -6.26
C VAL A 60 -8.22 9.62 -7.67
N PRO A 61 -7.24 10.18 -8.39
CA PRO A 61 -6.91 9.69 -9.74
C PRO A 61 -6.39 8.25 -9.71
N VAL A 62 -6.90 7.43 -10.64
CA VAL A 62 -6.42 6.07 -10.84
C VAL A 62 -5.40 6.09 -11.98
N LEU A 63 -4.17 5.73 -11.66
CA LEU A 63 -3.08 5.71 -12.62
C LEU A 63 -2.99 4.35 -13.31
N PRO A 64 -2.42 4.28 -14.52
CA PRO A 64 -2.19 2.99 -15.17
C PRO A 64 -1.35 2.07 -14.26
N HIS A 65 -1.83 0.84 -14.06
CA HIS A 65 -1.18 -0.12 -13.18
C HIS A 65 -1.51 -1.54 -13.63
N ARG A 66 -0.52 -2.42 -13.53
CA ARG A 66 -0.65 -3.85 -13.75
C ARG A 66 -0.05 -4.58 -12.55
N ALA A 67 -0.75 -5.58 -12.03
CA ALA A 67 -0.27 -6.35 -10.90
C ALA A 67 1.07 -7.03 -11.21
N SER A 68 2.01 -6.91 -10.30
CA SER A 68 3.32 -7.57 -10.38
C SER A 68 3.68 -8.14 -9.00
N GLN A 69 4.62 -9.09 -8.98
CA GLN A 69 4.97 -9.77 -7.74
C GLN A 69 6.17 -9.14 -7.06
N LEU A 70 6.11 -9.08 -5.72
CA LEU A 70 7.22 -8.72 -4.86
C LEU A 70 8.39 -9.68 -5.10
N SER A 71 9.60 -9.14 -5.20
CA SER A 71 10.83 -9.92 -5.32
C SER A 71 11.83 -9.49 -4.25
N ARG A 72 12.84 -10.35 -4.04
CA ARG A 72 13.88 -10.09 -3.04
C ARG A 72 14.65 -8.78 -3.32
N SER A 73 14.86 -8.43 -4.59
CA SER A 73 15.54 -7.21 -5.00
C SER A 73 14.78 -5.93 -4.60
N ASP A 74 13.49 -6.02 -4.35
CA ASP A 74 12.70 -4.87 -3.91
C ASP A 74 13.13 -4.38 -2.51
N TYR A 75 13.70 -5.26 -1.71
CA TYR A 75 14.10 -4.90 -0.35
C TYR A 75 15.10 -3.75 -0.33
N ASP A 76 16.10 -3.79 -1.20
CA ASP A 76 17.12 -2.73 -1.27
C ASP A 76 16.64 -1.48 -2.02
N LYS A 77 15.62 -1.64 -2.84
CA LYS A 77 15.10 -0.55 -3.69
C LYS A 77 14.20 0.42 -2.93
N PHE A 78 13.46 -0.07 -1.93
CA PHE A 78 12.47 0.73 -1.20
C PHE A 78 12.87 0.93 0.25
N ASP A 79 12.55 2.11 0.79
CA ASP A 79 12.78 2.43 2.20
C ASP A 79 11.73 1.83 3.13
N TYR A 80 10.51 1.68 2.64
CA TYR A 80 9.37 1.13 3.39
C TYR A 80 8.64 0.11 2.53
N ILE A 81 8.34 -1.04 3.11
CA ILE A 81 7.58 -2.12 2.47
C ILE A 81 6.39 -2.41 3.38
N ILE A 82 5.19 -2.08 2.90
CA ILE A 82 4.01 -1.94 3.74
C ILE A 82 2.93 -2.91 3.30
N GLY A 83 2.62 -3.88 4.16
CA GLY A 83 1.54 -4.83 3.96
C GLY A 83 0.23 -4.33 4.57
N MET A 84 -0.86 -5.04 4.29
CA MET A 84 -2.20 -4.65 4.71
C MET A 84 -2.70 -5.46 5.91
N ASP A 85 -2.25 -6.71 6.03
CA ASP A 85 -2.69 -7.61 7.08
C ASP A 85 -1.57 -8.56 7.53
N THR A 86 -1.84 -9.33 8.55
CA THR A 86 -0.87 -10.28 9.14
C THR A 86 -0.45 -11.35 8.12
N TRP A 87 -1.36 -11.78 7.26
CA TRP A 87 -1.06 -12.77 6.23
C TRP A 87 -0.08 -12.18 5.18
N ASN A 88 -0.28 -10.91 4.80
CA ASN A 88 0.67 -10.22 3.93
C ASN A 88 2.05 -10.17 4.57
N MET A 89 2.14 -9.82 5.85
CA MET A 89 3.41 -9.74 6.57
C MET A 89 4.18 -11.05 6.54
N LYS A 90 3.47 -12.15 6.77
CA LYS A 90 4.04 -13.49 6.74
C LYS A 90 4.63 -13.82 5.36
N ASN A 91 3.87 -13.55 4.31
CA ASN A 91 4.30 -13.83 2.93
C ASN A 91 5.39 -12.88 2.46
N ILE A 92 5.36 -11.61 2.85
CA ILE A 92 6.44 -10.65 2.58
C ILE A 92 7.74 -11.17 3.18
N ASN A 93 7.72 -11.56 4.44
CA ASN A 93 8.91 -12.06 5.14
C ASN A 93 9.48 -13.31 4.47
N ARG A 94 8.60 -14.21 4.02
CA ARG A 94 8.99 -15.42 3.30
C ARG A 94 9.69 -15.09 1.97
N ILE A 95 9.12 -14.16 1.20
CA ILE A 95 9.68 -13.77 -0.12
C ILE A 95 11.01 -13.04 0.05
N LEU A 96 11.09 -12.11 0.99
CA LEU A 96 12.29 -11.30 1.20
C LEU A 96 13.40 -12.03 1.96
N GLY A 97 13.07 -13.11 2.66
CA GLY A 97 14.03 -13.86 3.46
C GLY A 97 14.39 -13.17 4.77
N GLY A 98 13.56 -12.26 5.27
CA GLY A 98 13.75 -11.53 6.51
C GLY A 98 13.65 -10.03 6.34
N ASP A 99 13.82 -9.29 7.44
CA ASP A 99 13.73 -7.83 7.47
C ASP A 99 14.82 -7.27 8.39
N GLN A 100 16.07 -7.36 7.95
CA GLN A 100 17.23 -6.97 8.77
C GLN A 100 17.29 -5.47 9.05
N GLU A 101 16.74 -4.64 8.17
CA GLU A 101 16.79 -3.19 8.29
C GLU A 101 15.51 -2.56 8.85
N GLY A 102 14.52 -3.40 9.23
CA GLY A 102 13.28 -2.92 9.82
C GLY A 102 12.41 -2.12 8.87
N LYS A 103 12.35 -2.50 7.59
CA LYS A 103 11.60 -1.80 6.55
C LYS A 103 10.14 -2.25 6.42
N VAL A 104 9.80 -3.41 6.97
CA VAL A 104 8.51 -4.09 6.72
C VAL A 104 7.55 -3.85 7.87
N SER A 105 6.34 -3.39 7.56
CA SER A 105 5.30 -3.14 8.56
C SER A 105 3.91 -3.19 7.93
N LYS A 106 2.87 -3.28 8.77
CA LYS A 106 1.49 -3.10 8.32
C LYS A 106 1.16 -1.60 8.23
N LEU A 107 0.27 -1.25 7.30
CA LEU A 107 -0.08 0.17 7.09
C LEU A 107 -0.64 0.82 8.35
N LEU A 108 -1.50 0.14 9.10
CA LEU A 108 -2.15 0.73 10.27
C LEU A 108 -1.26 0.79 11.52
N VAL A 109 -0.01 0.35 11.45
CA VAL A 109 0.91 0.46 12.57
C VAL A 109 1.14 1.94 12.96
N TRP A 110 1.16 2.84 11.99
CA TRP A 110 1.33 4.26 12.24
C TRP A 110 0.11 4.95 12.83
N SER A 111 -1.08 4.37 12.70
CA SER A 111 -2.30 4.89 13.34
C SER A 111 -2.46 4.44 14.79
N GLY A 112 -1.58 3.57 15.28
CA GLY A 112 -1.46 3.25 16.70
C GLY A 112 -1.97 1.87 17.13
N ASP A 113 -2.84 1.21 16.37
CA ASP A 113 -3.38 -0.08 16.78
C ASP A 113 -2.85 -1.29 15.98
N GLY A 114 -2.28 -1.03 14.81
CA GLY A 114 -1.68 -2.08 13.99
C GLY A 114 -2.63 -3.18 13.53
N ARG A 115 -3.94 -2.89 13.51
CA ARG A 115 -4.92 -3.88 13.06
C ARG A 115 -4.80 -4.17 11.57
N ASP A 116 -5.40 -5.28 11.14
CA ASP A 116 -5.43 -5.65 9.73
C ASP A 116 -6.46 -4.82 8.97
N ILE A 117 -6.18 -4.57 7.69
CA ILE A 117 -7.16 -4.01 6.75
C ILE A 117 -7.83 -5.18 6.03
N ALA A 118 -9.16 -5.29 6.18
CA ALA A 118 -9.92 -6.37 5.58
C ALA A 118 -9.82 -6.37 4.06
N ASP A 119 -9.75 -7.56 3.47
CA ASP A 119 -9.67 -7.72 2.02
C ASP A 119 -11.05 -7.57 1.39
N PRO A 120 -11.28 -6.53 0.56
CA PRO A 120 -12.58 -6.29 -0.03
C PRO A 120 -12.96 -7.33 -1.09
N TRP A 121 -12.01 -8.14 -1.56
CA TRP A 121 -12.31 -9.29 -2.40
C TRP A 121 -13.28 -10.24 -1.70
N TYR A 122 -13.11 -10.42 -0.38
CA TYR A 122 -13.96 -11.31 0.42
C TYR A 122 -15.16 -10.58 1.05
N THR A 123 -14.97 -9.36 1.53
CA THR A 123 -16.02 -8.61 2.22
C THR A 123 -16.97 -7.90 1.26
N GLY A 124 -16.49 -7.55 0.08
CA GLY A 124 -17.19 -6.67 -0.85
C GLY A 124 -17.30 -5.23 -0.37
N ASN A 125 -16.69 -4.89 0.77
CA ASN A 125 -16.82 -3.57 1.39
C ASN A 125 -15.62 -2.67 1.09
N PHE A 126 -15.66 -2.01 -0.07
CA PHE A 126 -14.61 -1.08 -0.49
C PHE A 126 -14.62 0.23 0.29
N ASP A 127 -15.74 0.58 0.91
CA ASP A 127 -15.84 1.78 1.74
C ASP A 127 -15.01 1.62 3.02
N GLU A 128 -15.16 0.49 3.71
CA GLU A 128 -14.37 0.17 4.91
C GLU A 128 -12.88 0.11 4.58
N THR A 129 -12.52 -0.56 3.47
CA THR A 129 -11.14 -0.65 3.03
C THR A 129 -10.55 0.75 2.77
N TYR A 130 -11.31 1.61 2.10
CA TYR A 130 -10.87 2.98 1.84
C TYR A 130 -10.64 3.76 3.12
N ASP A 131 -11.57 3.68 4.07
CA ASP A 131 -11.45 4.39 5.35
C ASP A 131 -10.18 3.97 6.09
N ASP A 132 -9.89 2.67 6.12
CA ASP A 132 -8.69 2.13 6.77
C ASP A 132 -7.41 2.50 6.02
N VAL A 133 -7.43 2.43 4.70
CA VAL A 133 -6.29 2.83 3.86
C VAL A 133 -5.99 4.32 4.05
N LEU A 134 -7.02 5.15 4.04
CA LEU A 134 -6.85 6.59 4.23
C LEU A 134 -6.25 6.89 5.61
N GLU A 135 -6.79 6.27 6.66
CA GLU A 135 -6.26 6.41 8.02
C GLU A 135 -4.78 6.07 8.08
N GLY A 136 -4.40 4.93 7.51
CA GLY A 136 -3.01 4.48 7.51
C GLY A 136 -2.09 5.38 6.70
N CYS A 137 -2.53 5.81 5.53
CA CYS A 137 -1.74 6.71 4.67
C CYS A 137 -1.53 8.07 5.33
N GLU A 138 -2.56 8.64 5.96
CA GLU A 138 -2.44 9.90 6.67
C GLU A 138 -1.47 9.78 7.85
N ALA A 139 -1.59 8.72 8.64
CA ALA A 139 -0.70 8.48 9.77
C ALA A 139 0.75 8.27 9.32
N PHE A 140 0.96 7.54 8.24
CA PHE A 140 2.30 7.31 7.69
C PHE A 140 2.94 8.63 7.21
N LEU A 141 2.20 9.44 6.48
CA LEU A 141 2.73 10.73 6.02
C LEU A 141 3.06 11.64 7.20
N THR A 142 2.19 11.69 8.21
CA THR A 142 2.42 12.45 9.44
C THR A 142 3.72 11.98 10.14
N PHE A 143 3.90 10.66 10.23
CA PHE A 143 5.11 10.07 10.78
C PHE A 143 6.38 10.56 10.05
N LEU A 144 6.35 10.54 8.70
CA LEU A 144 7.50 10.98 7.90
C LEU A 144 7.81 12.46 8.12
N LEU A 145 6.77 13.30 8.19
CA LEU A 145 6.93 14.74 8.39
C LEU A 145 7.46 15.07 9.80
N GLU A 146 6.89 14.43 10.82
CA GLU A 146 7.26 14.70 12.22
C GLU A 146 8.66 14.21 12.58
N ASN A 147 9.17 13.20 11.88
CA ASN A 147 10.49 12.63 12.13
C ASN A 147 11.58 13.21 11.22
N GLY A 148 11.27 14.26 10.46
CA GLY A 148 12.24 14.94 9.61
C GLY A 148 12.79 14.07 8.47
N LEU A 149 12.02 13.11 8.01
CA LEU A 149 12.43 12.17 6.97
C LEU A 149 12.18 12.70 5.54
N LEU A 150 11.59 13.88 5.43
CA LEU A 150 11.35 14.58 4.15
C LEU A 150 12.11 15.90 4.13
N TYR A 151 12.50 16.30 2.94
CA TYR A 151 13.28 17.52 2.73
C TYR A 151 12.42 18.78 2.59
#